data_62cde25a68a8219d5f41ca19eee9e39e
#
_entry.id   62cde25a68a8219d5f41ca19eee9e39e
#
_cell.length_a   1.000
_cell.length_b   1.000
_cell.length_c   1.000
_cell.angle_alpha   90.00
_cell.angle_beta   90.00
_cell.angle_gamma   90.00
#
_symmetry.space_group_name_H-M   'P 1'
#
loop_
_entity.id
_entity.type
_entity.pdbx_description
1 polymer ?
#
loop_
_entity_poly.entity_id
_entity_poly.type
_entity_poly.pdbx_seq_one_letter_code
_entity_poly.pdbx_strand_id
1 'polypeptide(L)'
;MLPKPLFDLALKLQYFPGVGVRSSQKLALDLLELEPDKYGELLEALSSVRAQIKFCAQCGFFAEEGAASGLCDICRDARRKPKQICLVEKPTDVLTVEKSEIFKGHYHVLENLISPLDNVFAEHTTLGALVERIKTLLDTPGATVELILFFKAGFSGEATTAYLKDLLSERGLEERVTITRLAQGLPMYYNPDTLDQATMVRALEDRREV
;
A
#
# COMPACT_ATOMS: atom_id res chain seq x y z
N MET A 1 5.05 -41.02 8.96
CA MET A 1 6.05 -39.96 9.22
C MET A 1 6.59 -39.50 7.89
N LEU A 2 6.62 -38.21 7.59
CA LEU A 2 7.18 -37.72 6.33
C LEU A 2 8.71 -37.87 6.30
N PRO A 3 9.32 -38.20 5.15
CA PRO A 3 10.76 -38.12 4.99
C PRO A 3 11.30 -36.75 5.37
N LYS A 4 12.51 -36.68 5.92
CA LYS A 4 13.10 -35.45 6.44
C LYS A 4 13.07 -34.27 5.44
N PRO A 5 13.47 -34.43 4.14
CA PRO A 5 13.45 -33.32 3.21
C PRO A 5 12.03 -32.74 2.97
N LEU A 6 11.02 -33.62 2.94
CA LEU A 6 9.62 -33.24 2.76
C LEU A 6 9.07 -32.51 4.00
N PHE A 7 9.47 -32.97 5.17
CA PHE A 7 9.12 -32.32 6.44
C PHE A 7 9.76 -30.92 6.53
N ASP A 8 11.05 -30.80 6.18
CA ASP A 8 11.78 -29.53 6.18
C ASP A 8 11.15 -28.52 5.21
N LEU A 9 10.76 -28.98 4.00
CA LEU A 9 10.03 -28.15 3.05
C LEU A 9 8.69 -27.67 3.61
N ALA A 10 7.90 -28.58 4.20
CA ALA A 10 6.63 -28.22 4.82
C ALA A 10 6.80 -27.15 5.93
N LEU A 11 7.85 -27.24 6.74
CA LEU A 11 8.18 -26.22 7.74
C LEU A 11 8.48 -24.86 7.10
N LYS A 12 9.22 -24.83 5.99
CA LYS A 12 9.51 -23.56 5.28
C LYS A 12 8.27 -22.93 4.66
N LEU A 13 7.36 -23.74 4.15
CA LEU A 13 6.10 -23.24 3.60
C LEU A 13 5.18 -22.59 4.67
N GLN A 14 5.36 -22.93 5.96
CA GLN A 14 4.64 -22.26 7.05
C GLN A 14 5.11 -20.83 7.33
N TYR A 15 6.16 -20.33 6.69
CA TYR A 15 6.53 -18.92 6.76
C TYR A 15 5.47 -18.01 6.10
N PHE A 16 4.62 -18.55 5.24
CA PHE A 16 3.56 -17.79 4.60
C PHE A 16 2.33 -17.67 5.52
N PRO A 17 1.83 -16.45 5.77
CA PRO A 17 0.61 -16.26 6.55
C PRO A 17 -0.56 -17.06 5.95
N GLY A 18 -1.33 -17.73 6.81
CA GLY A 18 -2.46 -18.58 6.38
C GLY A 18 -2.08 -20.00 5.97
N VAL A 19 -0.79 -20.34 5.89
CA VAL A 19 -0.33 -21.70 5.60
C VAL A 19 -0.08 -22.44 6.92
N GLY A 20 -1.06 -23.20 7.37
CA GLY A 20 -0.96 -24.05 8.54
C GLY A 20 -0.28 -25.42 8.25
N VAL A 21 -0.12 -26.24 9.28
CA VAL A 21 0.58 -27.54 9.20
C VAL A 21 0.00 -28.45 8.11
N ARG A 22 -1.34 -28.58 8.04
CA ARG A 22 -1.98 -29.45 7.02
C ARG A 22 -1.77 -28.93 5.60
N SER A 23 -1.93 -27.61 5.39
CA SER A 23 -1.76 -27.01 4.08
C SER A 23 -0.31 -27.06 3.62
N SER A 24 0.65 -26.83 4.51
CA SER A 24 2.08 -26.92 4.17
C SER A 24 2.52 -28.33 3.79
N GLN A 25 2.01 -29.36 4.50
CA GLN A 25 2.28 -30.74 4.15
C GLN A 25 1.70 -31.12 2.78
N LYS A 26 0.45 -30.68 2.51
CA LYS A 26 -0.16 -30.90 1.19
C LYS A 26 0.64 -30.21 0.07
N LEU A 27 0.97 -28.94 0.24
CA LEU A 27 1.78 -28.20 -0.73
C LEU A 27 3.15 -28.86 -0.97
N ALA A 28 3.78 -29.39 0.08
CA ALA A 28 5.06 -30.07 -0.07
C ALA A 28 4.93 -31.38 -0.90
N LEU A 29 3.82 -32.10 -0.76
CA LEU A 29 3.51 -33.28 -1.57
C LEU A 29 3.18 -32.88 -3.01
N ASP A 30 2.32 -31.87 -3.20
CA ASP A 30 1.95 -31.38 -4.52
C ASP A 30 3.20 -30.90 -5.30
N LEU A 31 4.16 -30.25 -4.61
CA LEU A 31 5.45 -29.84 -5.21
C LEU A 31 6.33 -31.04 -5.64
N LEU A 32 6.28 -32.14 -4.88
CA LEU A 32 7.00 -33.36 -5.24
C LEU A 32 6.41 -34.04 -6.49
N GLU A 33 5.10 -33.88 -6.71
CA GLU A 33 4.36 -34.48 -7.83
C GLU A 33 4.37 -33.61 -9.10
N LEU A 34 4.94 -32.38 -9.04
CA LEU A 34 5.06 -31.52 -10.22
C LEU A 34 5.97 -32.17 -11.28
N GLU A 35 5.57 -31.97 -12.53
CA GLU A 35 6.44 -32.27 -13.68
C GLU A 35 7.79 -31.52 -13.56
N PRO A 36 8.91 -32.14 -13.90
CA PRO A 36 10.24 -31.56 -13.73
C PRO A 36 10.40 -30.16 -14.31
N ASP A 37 9.81 -29.90 -15.48
CA ASP A 37 9.87 -28.57 -16.12
C ASP A 37 9.14 -27.49 -15.29
N LYS A 38 7.93 -27.79 -14.83
CA LYS A 38 7.14 -26.87 -13.98
C LYS A 38 7.81 -26.62 -12.63
N TYR A 39 8.45 -27.63 -12.08
CA TYR A 39 9.22 -27.48 -10.85
C TYR A 39 10.43 -26.55 -11.05
N GLY A 40 11.15 -26.72 -12.17
CA GLY A 40 12.24 -25.84 -12.56
C GLY A 40 11.79 -24.38 -12.75
N GLU A 41 10.73 -24.16 -13.51
CA GLU A 41 10.13 -22.84 -13.71
C GLU A 41 9.76 -22.15 -12.37
N LEU A 42 9.20 -22.90 -11.43
CA LEU A 42 8.85 -22.37 -10.11
C LEU A 42 10.07 -21.94 -9.31
N LEU A 43 11.14 -22.75 -9.33
CA LEU A 43 12.40 -22.41 -8.64
C LEU A 43 13.05 -21.16 -9.24
N GLU A 44 13.07 -21.05 -10.57
CA GLU A 44 13.56 -19.86 -11.27
C GLU A 44 12.74 -18.63 -10.92
N ALA A 45 11.40 -18.72 -10.94
CA ALA A 45 10.51 -17.63 -10.56
C ALA A 45 10.74 -17.16 -9.11
N LEU A 46 10.86 -18.09 -8.16
CA LEU A 46 11.14 -17.77 -6.77
C LEU A 46 12.49 -17.06 -6.59
N SER A 47 13.50 -17.48 -7.34
CA SER A 47 14.84 -16.88 -7.29
C SER A 47 14.84 -15.49 -7.94
N SER A 48 14.17 -15.33 -9.08
CA SER A 48 14.15 -14.11 -9.88
C SER A 48 13.40 -12.97 -9.20
N VAL A 49 12.29 -13.24 -8.51
CA VAL A 49 11.48 -12.20 -7.83
C VAL A 49 12.33 -11.35 -6.90
N ARG A 50 13.16 -11.98 -6.06
CA ARG A 50 14.01 -11.24 -5.10
C ARG A 50 15.14 -10.47 -5.77
N ALA A 51 15.64 -10.96 -6.91
CA ALA A 51 16.72 -10.32 -7.64
C ALA A 51 16.22 -9.17 -8.53
N GLN A 52 15.02 -9.32 -9.10
CA GLN A 52 14.52 -8.44 -10.16
C GLN A 52 13.50 -7.39 -9.65
N ILE A 53 12.93 -7.55 -8.46
CA ILE A 53 11.98 -6.58 -7.91
C ILE A 53 12.64 -5.73 -6.82
N LYS A 54 12.55 -4.42 -7.00
CA LYS A 54 12.96 -3.38 -6.05
C LYS A 54 11.79 -2.48 -5.68
N PHE A 55 11.99 -1.62 -4.72
CA PHE A 55 11.02 -0.57 -4.41
C PHE A 55 11.35 0.69 -5.22
N CYS A 56 10.32 1.30 -5.77
CA CYS A 56 10.44 2.55 -6.51
C CYS A 56 11.01 3.66 -5.60
N ALA A 57 12.08 4.30 -6.05
CA ALA A 57 12.76 5.35 -5.29
C ALA A 57 11.88 6.57 -4.98
N GLN A 58 10.81 6.79 -5.78
CA GLN A 58 9.92 7.93 -5.60
C GLN A 58 8.67 7.63 -4.77
N CYS A 59 8.07 6.46 -4.95
CA CYS A 59 6.76 6.17 -4.35
C CYS A 59 6.72 4.94 -3.45
N GLY A 60 7.77 4.12 -3.38
CA GLY A 60 7.80 2.90 -2.57
C GLY A 60 7.01 1.72 -3.15
N PHE A 61 6.43 1.84 -4.35
CA PHE A 61 5.77 0.73 -5.04
C PHE A 61 6.81 -0.19 -5.70
N PHE A 62 6.37 -1.33 -6.23
CA PHE A 62 7.24 -2.27 -6.93
C PHE A 62 7.77 -1.69 -8.24
N ALA A 63 9.06 -1.84 -8.46
CA ALA A 63 9.77 -1.51 -9.69
C ALA A 63 10.67 -2.68 -10.09
N GLU A 64 10.91 -2.84 -11.39
CA GLU A 64 11.85 -3.83 -11.87
C GLU A 64 13.31 -3.36 -11.65
N GLU A 65 14.19 -4.30 -11.34
CA GLU A 65 15.63 -4.06 -11.31
C GLU A 65 16.09 -3.58 -12.69
N GLY A 66 16.86 -2.48 -12.73
CA GLY A 66 17.29 -1.88 -13.99
C GLY A 66 16.24 -0.97 -14.66
N ALA A 67 15.06 -0.79 -14.06
CA ALA A 67 14.13 0.22 -14.55
C ALA A 67 14.80 1.61 -14.59
N ALA A 68 14.55 2.36 -15.67
CA ALA A 68 15.14 3.67 -15.85
C ALA A 68 14.88 4.57 -14.62
N SER A 69 15.95 5.13 -14.06
CA SER A 69 15.92 5.99 -12.87
C SER A 69 15.40 5.32 -11.58
N GLY A 70 15.31 3.99 -11.50
CA GLY A 70 14.77 3.27 -10.33
C GLY A 70 13.28 3.54 -10.06
N LEU A 71 12.54 4.01 -11.07
CA LEU A 71 11.12 4.35 -10.95
C LEU A 71 10.23 3.22 -11.49
N CYS A 72 9.08 3.01 -10.82
CA CYS A 72 8.03 2.11 -11.31
C CYS A 72 7.30 2.69 -12.52
N ASP A 73 6.53 1.85 -13.23
CA ASP A 73 5.75 2.25 -14.40
C ASP A 73 4.78 3.38 -14.11
N ILE A 74 4.17 3.38 -12.93
CA ILE A 74 3.23 4.43 -12.49
C ILE A 74 3.94 5.78 -12.41
N CYS A 75 5.15 5.83 -11.81
CA CYS A 75 5.90 7.08 -11.67
C CYS A 75 6.52 7.56 -13.00
N ARG A 76 6.72 6.65 -13.95
CA ARG A 76 7.23 6.99 -15.30
C ARG A 76 6.14 7.41 -16.27
N ASP A 77 4.87 7.12 -16.00
CA ASP A 77 3.78 7.45 -16.92
C ASP A 77 3.47 8.95 -16.90
N ALA A 78 3.96 9.66 -17.92
CA ALA A 78 3.77 11.11 -18.10
C ALA A 78 2.30 11.54 -18.30
N ARG A 79 1.38 10.59 -18.56
CA ARG A 79 -0.06 10.89 -18.69
C ARG A 79 -0.74 11.06 -17.33
N ARG A 80 -0.07 10.66 -16.25
CA ARG A 80 -0.60 10.77 -14.90
C ARG A 80 -0.43 12.16 -14.31
N LYS A 81 -1.23 12.48 -13.32
CA LYS A 81 -1.24 13.76 -12.62
C LYS A 81 -0.27 13.73 -11.42
N PRO A 82 0.96 14.24 -11.54
CA PRO A 82 1.96 14.10 -10.48
C PRO A 82 1.62 14.86 -9.20
N LYS A 83 0.73 15.86 -9.28
CA LYS A 83 0.29 16.69 -8.14
C LYS A 83 -0.93 16.12 -7.40
N GLN A 84 -1.47 14.98 -7.84
CA GLN A 84 -2.42 14.17 -7.07
C GLN A 84 -1.69 12.93 -6.54
N ILE A 85 -1.54 12.82 -5.24
CA ILE A 85 -0.80 11.72 -4.61
C ILE A 85 -1.74 10.95 -3.68
N CYS A 86 -1.98 9.68 -3.99
CA CYS A 86 -2.69 8.78 -3.11
C CYS A 86 -1.70 8.18 -2.09
N LEU A 87 -1.92 8.45 -0.81
CA LEU A 87 -1.13 7.91 0.28
C LEU A 87 -1.71 6.57 0.69
N VAL A 88 -0.89 5.54 0.63
CA VAL A 88 -1.26 4.17 0.98
C VAL A 88 -0.34 3.63 2.07
N GLU A 89 -0.81 2.68 2.88
CA GLU A 89 0.02 2.05 3.90
C GLU A 89 1.04 1.10 3.27
N LYS A 90 0.59 0.22 2.37
CA LYS A 90 1.41 -0.85 1.79
C LYS A 90 1.44 -0.81 0.26
N PRO A 91 2.48 -1.37 -0.38
CA PRO A 91 2.51 -1.47 -1.85
C PRO A 91 1.31 -2.21 -2.44
N THR A 92 0.77 -3.20 -1.72
CA THR A 92 -0.42 -3.96 -2.15
C THR A 92 -1.68 -3.10 -2.28
N ASP A 93 -1.77 -2.00 -1.53
CA ASP A 93 -2.92 -1.09 -1.57
C ASP A 93 -2.97 -0.33 -2.89
N VAL A 94 -1.80 -0.05 -3.48
CA VAL A 94 -1.69 0.51 -4.85
C VAL A 94 -2.43 -0.36 -5.84
N LEU A 95 -2.23 -1.69 -5.78
CA LEU A 95 -2.92 -2.63 -6.67
C LEU A 95 -4.44 -2.58 -6.51
N THR A 96 -4.91 -2.33 -5.29
CA THR A 96 -6.34 -2.20 -5.01
C THR A 96 -6.94 -0.97 -5.67
N VAL A 97 -6.25 0.17 -5.59
CA VAL A 97 -6.70 1.41 -6.23
C VAL A 97 -6.62 1.32 -7.76
N GLU A 98 -5.53 0.77 -8.29
CA GLU A 98 -5.31 0.61 -9.75
C GLU A 98 -6.36 -0.28 -10.41
N LYS A 99 -6.89 -1.29 -9.71
CA LYS A 99 -8.00 -2.12 -10.22
C LYS A 99 -9.25 -1.33 -10.57
N SER A 100 -9.45 -0.14 -10.01
CA SER A 100 -10.59 0.72 -10.34
C SER A 100 -10.44 1.40 -11.70
N GLU A 101 -9.21 1.53 -12.21
CA GLU A 101 -8.83 2.24 -13.43
C GLU A 101 -9.21 3.73 -13.47
N ILE A 102 -9.80 4.26 -12.39
CA ILE A 102 -10.31 5.64 -12.29
C ILE A 102 -9.21 6.60 -11.88
N PHE A 103 -8.36 6.21 -10.93
CA PHE A 103 -7.33 7.09 -10.39
C PHE A 103 -6.17 7.25 -11.36
N LYS A 104 -5.86 8.50 -11.71
CA LYS A 104 -4.80 8.85 -12.66
C LYS A 104 -3.70 9.70 -12.01
N GLY A 105 -3.61 9.71 -10.70
CA GLY A 105 -2.55 10.34 -9.93
C GLY A 105 -1.35 9.41 -9.71
N HIS A 106 -0.46 9.86 -8.84
CA HIS A 106 0.67 9.08 -8.34
C HIS A 106 0.37 8.51 -6.95
N TYR A 107 1.24 7.65 -6.45
CA TYR A 107 1.14 7.06 -5.11
C TYR A 107 2.33 7.45 -4.24
N HIS A 108 2.16 7.28 -2.95
CA HIS A 108 3.25 7.25 -1.99
C HIS A 108 2.92 6.23 -0.91
N VAL A 109 3.80 5.25 -0.77
CA VAL A 109 3.68 4.16 0.21
C VAL A 109 4.32 4.62 1.51
N LEU A 110 3.55 4.64 2.59
CA LEU A 110 4.02 5.05 3.91
C LEU A 110 4.81 3.97 4.66
N GLU A 111 4.70 2.71 4.21
CA GLU A 111 5.21 1.48 4.84
C GLU A 111 4.53 1.15 6.16
N ASN A 112 4.36 2.14 7.03
CA ASN A 112 3.65 2.01 8.30
C ASN A 112 2.77 3.23 8.55
N LEU A 113 1.75 3.07 9.39
CA LEU A 113 1.01 4.17 10.01
C LEU A 113 1.56 4.42 11.42
N ILE A 114 1.56 5.67 11.86
CA ILE A 114 2.00 6.03 13.21
C ILE A 114 1.08 5.37 14.24
N SER A 115 1.65 4.55 15.12
CA SER A 115 0.96 3.85 16.19
C SER A 115 1.83 3.81 17.44
N PRO A 116 1.75 4.80 18.32
CA PRO A 116 2.55 4.81 19.56
C PRO A 116 2.31 3.58 20.44
N LEU A 117 1.12 2.98 20.37
CA LEU A 117 0.79 1.75 21.10
C LEU A 117 1.59 0.55 20.62
N ASP A 118 1.96 0.54 19.33
CA ASP A 118 2.75 -0.52 18.70
C ASP A 118 4.23 -0.12 18.57
N ASN A 119 4.66 0.98 19.21
CA ASN A 119 5.99 1.57 19.10
C ASN A 119 6.37 1.94 17.65
N VAL A 120 5.40 2.34 16.83
CA VAL A 120 5.62 2.85 15.47
C VAL A 120 5.53 4.37 15.49
N PHE A 121 6.66 5.04 15.24
CA PHE A 121 6.81 6.49 15.22
C PHE A 121 7.10 7.00 13.80
N ALA A 122 7.24 8.29 13.65
CA ALA A 122 7.43 8.94 12.35
C ALA A 122 8.67 8.45 11.59
N GLU A 123 9.75 8.10 12.28
CA GLU A 123 10.98 7.54 11.71
C GLU A 123 10.78 6.15 11.07
N HIS A 124 9.72 5.45 11.43
CA HIS A 124 9.35 4.17 10.83
C HIS A 124 8.43 4.32 9.60
N THR A 125 8.25 5.56 9.14
CA THR A 125 7.40 5.91 7.99
C THR A 125 8.21 6.65 6.92
N THR A 126 7.65 6.76 5.73
CA THR A 126 8.25 7.53 4.64
C THR A 126 7.72 8.97 4.54
N LEU A 127 7.07 9.49 5.60
CA LEU A 127 6.48 10.84 5.62
C LEU A 127 7.52 11.94 5.34
N GLY A 128 8.74 11.80 5.83
CA GLY A 128 9.84 12.74 5.51
C GLY A 128 10.13 12.80 4.02
N ALA A 129 10.25 11.65 3.35
CA ALA A 129 10.46 11.58 1.91
C ALA A 129 9.26 12.15 1.11
N LEU A 130 8.04 11.94 1.60
CA LEU A 130 6.84 12.55 1.02
C LEU A 130 6.92 14.08 1.03
N VAL A 131 7.31 14.68 2.14
CA VAL A 131 7.41 16.14 2.25
C VAL A 131 8.47 16.71 1.29
N GLU A 132 9.62 16.08 1.18
CA GLU A 132 10.64 16.51 0.21
C GLU A 132 10.14 16.39 -1.24
N ARG A 133 9.40 15.32 -1.55
CA ARG A 133 8.73 15.18 -2.85
C ARG A 133 7.70 16.27 -3.09
N ILE A 134 6.88 16.63 -2.10
CA ILE A 134 5.90 17.71 -2.21
C ILE A 134 6.60 19.05 -2.48
N LYS A 135 7.69 19.38 -1.79
CA LYS A 135 8.46 20.60 -2.05
C LYS A 135 8.87 20.69 -3.51
N THR A 136 9.45 19.63 -4.07
CA THR A 136 9.84 19.59 -5.49
C THR A 136 8.64 19.82 -6.43
N LEU A 137 7.46 19.27 -6.12
CA LEU A 137 6.25 19.50 -6.93
C LEU A 137 5.70 20.92 -6.81
N LEU A 138 6.01 21.62 -5.72
CA LEU A 138 5.60 22.97 -5.41
C LEU A 138 6.61 24.04 -5.86
N ASP A 139 7.74 23.69 -6.47
CA ASP A 139 8.75 24.65 -6.96
C ASP A 139 8.18 25.63 -8.01
N THR A 140 7.13 25.21 -8.73
CA THR A 140 6.41 26.11 -9.64
C THR A 140 5.50 27.07 -8.84
N PRO A 141 5.60 28.40 -9.06
CA PRO A 141 4.71 29.37 -8.39
C PRO A 141 3.23 29.06 -8.62
N GLY A 142 2.42 29.13 -7.57
CA GLY A 142 0.99 28.85 -7.62
C GLY A 142 0.62 27.37 -7.75
N ALA A 143 1.59 26.46 -7.76
CA ALA A 143 1.29 25.02 -7.75
C ALA A 143 0.66 24.59 -6.41
N THR A 144 -0.30 23.69 -6.50
CA THR A 144 -0.91 23.00 -5.35
C THR A 144 -0.80 21.50 -5.51
N VAL A 145 -0.80 20.77 -4.40
CA VAL A 145 -0.76 19.30 -4.37
C VAL A 145 -1.96 18.79 -3.59
N GLU A 146 -2.61 17.76 -4.10
CA GLU A 146 -3.65 17.02 -3.41
C GLU A 146 -3.08 15.71 -2.86
N LEU A 147 -3.24 15.49 -1.57
CA LEU A 147 -2.93 14.23 -0.88
C LEU A 147 -4.24 13.51 -0.57
N ILE A 148 -4.43 12.33 -1.14
CA ILE A 148 -5.62 11.51 -0.96
C ILE A 148 -5.28 10.38 0.00
N LEU A 149 -5.91 10.36 1.18
CA LEU A 149 -5.64 9.34 2.19
C LEU A 149 -6.40 8.04 1.85
N PHE A 150 -5.65 6.97 1.60
CA PHE A 150 -6.16 5.63 1.35
C PHE A 150 -5.56 4.63 2.36
N PHE A 151 -5.95 4.79 3.61
CA PHE A 151 -5.60 3.84 4.67
C PHE A 151 -6.73 3.75 5.70
N LYS A 152 -6.66 2.76 6.56
CA LYS A 152 -7.74 2.46 7.52
C LYS A 152 -8.06 3.67 8.39
N ALA A 153 -9.36 3.99 8.48
CA ALA A 153 -9.85 4.88 9.51
C ALA A 153 -9.72 4.17 10.88
N GLY A 154 -9.07 4.85 11.81
CA GLY A 154 -8.81 4.31 13.15
C GLY A 154 -7.70 5.12 13.82
N PHE A 155 -7.32 4.74 15.03
CA PHE A 155 -6.36 5.49 15.83
C PHE A 155 -5.05 5.80 15.07
N SER A 156 -4.43 4.78 14.45
CA SER A 156 -3.18 4.96 13.70
C SER A 156 -3.35 5.84 12.46
N GLY A 157 -4.48 5.71 11.73
CA GLY A 157 -4.78 6.57 10.59
C GLY A 157 -4.98 8.03 10.99
N GLU A 158 -5.69 8.30 12.09
CA GLU A 158 -5.88 9.65 12.61
C GLU A 158 -4.57 10.25 13.15
N ALA A 159 -3.78 9.46 13.90
CA ALA A 159 -2.47 9.89 14.39
C ALA A 159 -1.52 10.24 13.23
N THR A 160 -1.50 9.40 12.19
CA THR A 160 -0.70 9.67 10.97
C THR A 160 -1.17 10.93 10.25
N THR A 161 -2.48 11.13 10.16
CA THR A 161 -3.07 12.31 9.51
C THR A 161 -2.75 13.60 10.30
N ALA A 162 -2.86 13.57 11.64
CA ALA A 162 -2.52 14.70 12.50
C ALA A 162 -1.04 15.05 12.35
N TYR A 163 -0.15 14.06 12.48
CA TYR A 163 1.27 14.27 12.32
C TYR A 163 1.65 14.83 10.92
N LEU A 164 1.01 14.34 9.85
CA LEU A 164 1.23 14.86 8.51
C LEU A 164 0.83 16.33 8.40
N LYS A 165 -0.29 16.75 9.00
CA LYS A 165 -0.72 18.15 9.03
C LYS A 165 0.28 19.02 9.77
N ASP A 166 0.72 18.59 10.95
CA ASP A 166 1.70 19.29 11.75
C ASP A 166 3.03 19.44 10.98
N LEU A 167 3.49 18.38 10.35
CA LEU A 167 4.70 18.38 9.53
C LEU A 167 4.60 19.32 8.31
N LEU A 168 3.45 19.43 7.66
CA LEU A 168 3.23 20.37 6.56
C LEU A 168 3.19 21.81 7.05
N SER A 169 2.58 22.08 8.20
CA SER A 169 2.54 23.40 8.83
C SER A 169 3.93 23.86 9.25
N GLU A 170 4.71 23.02 9.92
CA GLU A 170 6.11 23.30 10.28
C GLU A 170 6.98 23.66 9.07
N ARG A 171 6.63 23.20 7.90
CA ARG A 171 7.35 23.48 6.64
C ARG A 171 6.71 24.60 5.83
N GLY A 172 5.62 25.23 6.32
CA GLY A 172 4.90 26.30 5.63
C GLY A 172 4.24 25.86 4.32
N LEU A 173 3.78 24.61 4.25
CA LEU A 173 3.20 24.00 3.04
C LEU A 173 1.68 23.85 3.11
N GLU A 174 1.06 24.10 4.26
CA GLU A 174 -0.36 23.83 4.52
C GLU A 174 -1.31 24.54 3.56
N GLU A 175 -1.01 25.77 3.13
CA GLU A 175 -1.85 26.52 2.20
C GLU A 175 -1.82 25.99 0.76
N ARG A 176 -0.78 25.22 0.42
CA ARG A 176 -0.53 24.69 -0.94
C ARG A 176 -0.78 23.20 -1.06
N VAL A 177 -1.14 22.54 0.04
CA VAL A 177 -1.41 21.10 0.10
C VAL A 177 -2.81 20.86 0.61
N THR A 178 -3.66 20.28 -0.21
CA THR A 178 -5.01 19.86 0.18
C THR A 178 -4.96 18.38 0.59
N ILE A 179 -5.44 18.07 1.77
CA ILE A 179 -5.58 16.69 2.24
C ILE A 179 -7.04 16.28 2.10
N THR A 180 -7.29 15.23 1.33
CA THR A 180 -8.61 14.64 1.14
C THR A 180 -8.61 13.19 1.62
N ARG A 181 -9.79 12.66 1.91
CA ARG A 181 -10.00 11.26 2.28
C ARG A 181 -11.11 10.70 1.42
N LEU A 182 -11.04 9.41 1.10
CA LEU A 182 -12.13 8.76 0.40
C LEU A 182 -13.41 8.84 1.24
N ALA A 183 -14.54 9.05 0.56
CA ALA A 183 -15.84 9.08 1.20
C ALA A 183 -16.08 7.79 1.99
N GLN A 184 -16.48 7.93 3.24
CA GLN A 184 -16.86 6.83 4.10
C GLN A 184 -18.38 6.77 4.14
N GLY A 185 -18.96 5.72 3.61
CA GLY A 185 -20.41 5.62 3.52
C GLY A 185 -20.89 4.20 3.34
N LEU A 186 -22.20 4.08 3.15
CA LEU A 186 -22.85 2.80 2.93
C LEU A 186 -22.39 2.20 1.60
N PRO A 187 -22.10 0.88 1.55
CA PRO A 187 -21.91 0.19 0.28
C PRO A 187 -23.15 0.34 -0.59
N MET A 188 -22.98 0.32 -1.93
CA MET A 188 -24.11 0.47 -2.87
C MET A 188 -25.22 -0.55 -2.62
N TYR A 189 -24.87 -1.74 -2.17
CA TYR A 189 -25.80 -2.81 -1.80
C TYR A 189 -25.61 -3.15 -0.33
N TYR A 190 -26.28 -2.43 0.56
CA TYR A 190 -26.23 -2.68 1.99
C TYR A 190 -27.57 -3.25 2.50
N ASN A 191 -27.50 -4.06 3.53
CA ASN A 191 -28.67 -4.45 4.30
C ASN A 191 -28.71 -3.61 5.59
N PRO A 192 -29.78 -2.82 5.82
CA PRO A 192 -29.87 -1.99 7.03
C PRO A 192 -29.69 -2.76 8.34
N ASP A 193 -30.15 -4.03 8.38
CA ASP A 193 -30.12 -4.87 9.58
C ASP A 193 -28.71 -5.34 9.97
N THR A 194 -27.74 -5.24 9.04
CA THR A 194 -26.34 -5.71 9.26
C THR A 194 -25.34 -4.59 9.37
N LEU A 195 -25.78 -3.34 9.38
CA LEU A 195 -24.89 -2.17 9.49
C LEU A 195 -24.41 -2.01 10.94
N ASP A 196 -23.10 -1.84 11.08
CA ASP A 196 -22.54 -1.43 12.34
C ASP A 196 -22.83 0.06 12.64
N GLN A 197 -22.92 0.38 13.93
CA GLN A 197 -23.28 1.72 14.39
C GLN A 197 -22.31 2.81 13.91
N ALA A 198 -21.00 2.51 13.82
CA ALA A 198 -20.00 3.49 13.42
C ALA A 198 -20.15 3.87 11.95
N THR A 199 -20.40 2.90 11.08
CA THR A 199 -20.68 3.11 9.65
C THR A 199 -21.97 3.94 9.46
N MET A 200 -23.02 3.66 10.24
CA MET A 200 -24.27 4.41 10.15
C MET A 200 -24.07 5.88 10.57
N VAL A 201 -23.37 6.14 11.68
CA VAL A 201 -23.09 7.49 12.16
C VAL A 201 -22.34 8.29 11.08
N ARG A 202 -21.28 7.74 10.53
CA ARG A 202 -20.50 8.40 9.47
C ARG A 202 -21.29 8.67 8.21
N ALA A 203 -22.11 7.70 7.77
CA ALA A 203 -22.98 7.88 6.61
C ALA A 203 -24.01 9.01 6.79
N LEU A 204 -24.50 9.20 8.01
CA LEU A 204 -25.40 10.31 8.35
C LEU A 204 -24.66 11.65 8.44
N GLU A 205 -23.44 11.68 8.96
CA GLU A 205 -22.60 12.88 9.01
C GLU A 205 -22.21 13.36 7.61
N ASP A 206 -21.80 12.43 6.73
CA ASP A 206 -21.34 12.71 5.36
C ASP A 206 -22.48 12.72 4.31
N ARG A 207 -23.75 12.76 4.74
CA ARG A 207 -24.90 12.81 3.83
C ARG A 207 -24.85 14.01 2.89
N ARG A 208 -25.21 13.81 1.64
CA ARG A 208 -25.23 14.84 0.60
C ARG A 208 -26.66 15.10 0.13
N GLU A 209 -26.91 16.34 -0.28
CA GLU A 209 -28.15 16.68 -1.00
C GLU A 209 -28.18 15.97 -2.36
N VAL A 210 -29.40 15.52 -2.79
CA VAL A 210 -29.63 14.79 -4.03
C VAL A 210 -30.33 15.73 -5.02
#